data_5d9e046219743a0d6f3949a82daa0123
#
_entry.id   5d9e046219743a0d6f3949a82daa0123
#
_cell.length_a   1.000
_cell.length_b   1.000
_cell.length_c   1.000
_cell.angle_alpha   90.00
_cell.angle_beta   90.00
_cell.angle_gamma   90.00
#
_symmetry.space_group_name_H-M   'P 1'
#
loop_
_entity.id
_entity.type
_entity.pdbx_description
1 polymer ?
#
loop_
_entity_poly.entity_id
_entity_poly.type
_entity_poly.pdbx_seq_one_letter_code
_entity_poly.pdbx_strand_id
1 'polypeptide(L)'
;MNQIHNIVLTGVGGQGILLAAKVIAAAAMEHGAPVAANEIHGMAQRGGSVIAQVRFGEGLHSPLILEGSADVLFSLEAGEAIRYAHYLKPDGVALVSAQQVIPVTVTTGAAKYPDNIGERLASIFPRLYFRDFPAAAAELGNPKLSNTLMLGLLAAVLPAIPDDCWLAALKRCVKPELYELNRRAFAAGKEMLA
;
A
#
# COMPACT_ATOMS: atom_id res chain seq x y z
N MET A 1 16.01 -12.06 -10.11
CA MET A 1 14.86 -12.42 -9.23
C MET A 1 14.07 -13.53 -9.90
N ASN A 2 14.15 -14.77 -9.42
CA ASN A 2 13.45 -15.91 -10.07
C ASN A 2 11.97 -16.08 -9.63
N GLN A 3 11.47 -15.20 -8.78
CA GLN A 3 10.10 -15.24 -8.24
C GLN A 3 9.34 -13.98 -8.61
N ILE A 4 8.07 -14.13 -8.99
CA ILE A 4 7.16 -13.01 -9.20
C ILE A 4 6.57 -12.60 -7.85
N HIS A 5 6.64 -11.32 -7.55
CA HIS A 5 6.01 -10.69 -6.39
C HIS A 5 4.76 -9.93 -6.82
N ASN A 6 3.66 -10.16 -6.10
CA ASN A 6 2.34 -9.62 -6.39
C ASN A 6 1.89 -8.71 -5.23
N ILE A 7 1.73 -7.43 -5.49
CA ILE A 7 1.30 -6.44 -4.49
C ILE A 7 0.00 -5.80 -4.95
N VAL A 8 -1.05 -5.95 -4.15
CA VAL A 8 -2.31 -5.23 -4.33
C VAL A 8 -2.33 -4.03 -3.40
N LEU A 9 -2.52 -2.85 -3.97
CA LEU A 9 -2.67 -1.60 -3.23
C LEU A 9 -4.12 -1.16 -3.31
N THR A 10 -4.69 -0.75 -2.18
CA THR A 10 -6.07 -0.29 -2.13
C THR A 10 -6.26 0.87 -1.16
N GLY A 11 -7.35 1.60 -1.34
CA GLY A 11 -7.73 2.73 -0.51
C GLY A 11 -8.73 3.63 -1.21
N VAL A 12 -8.80 4.87 -0.75
CA VAL A 12 -9.73 5.88 -1.26
C VAL A 12 -8.97 6.93 -2.08
N GLY A 13 -9.57 7.39 -3.15
CA GLY A 13 -9.01 8.42 -4.04
C GLY A 13 -8.61 9.68 -3.27
N GLY A 14 -7.35 10.10 -3.45
CA GLY A 14 -6.70 11.20 -2.73
C GLY A 14 -5.69 10.77 -1.65
N GLN A 15 -5.63 9.49 -1.26
CA GLN A 15 -4.68 8.98 -0.26
C GLN A 15 -3.26 8.71 -0.81
N GLY A 16 -3.05 8.81 -2.12
CA GLY A 16 -1.74 8.63 -2.73
C GLY A 16 -1.40 7.18 -3.12
N ILE A 17 -2.41 6.33 -3.36
CA ILE A 17 -2.24 4.93 -3.80
C ILE A 17 -1.40 4.86 -5.07
N LEU A 18 -1.69 5.72 -6.06
CA LEU A 18 -0.96 5.78 -7.33
C LEU A 18 0.50 6.18 -7.14
N LEU A 19 0.79 7.07 -6.17
CA LEU A 19 2.16 7.41 -5.83
C LEU A 19 2.89 6.21 -5.21
N ALA A 20 2.25 5.49 -4.31
CA ALA A 20 2.82 4.28 -3.71
C ALA A 20 3.10 3.22 -4.77
N ALA A 21 2.14 2.94 -5.65
CA ALA A 21 2.30 1.99 -6.77
C ALA A 21 3.47 2.40 -7.68
N LYS A 22 3.57 3.69 -8.02
CA LYS A 22 4.67 4.24 -8.83
C LYS A 22 6.03 4.08 -8.16
N VAL A 23 6.14 4.30 -6.84
CA VAL A 23 7.39 4.13 -6.09
C VAL A 23 7.79 2.65 -6.07
N ILE A 24 6.87 1.72 -5.80
CA ILE A 24 7.13 0.28 -5.81
C ILE A 24 7.64 -0.17 -7.20
N ALA A 25 6.93 0.22 -8.25
CA ALA A 25 7.30 -0.11 -9.63
C ALA A 25 8.68 0.46 -9.97
N ALA A 26 8.95 1.71 -9.60
CA ALA A 26 10.24 2.35 -9.82
C ALA A 26 11.37 1.66 -9.06
N ALA A 27 11.16 1.27 -7.79
CA ALA A 27 12.16 0.58 -6.99
C ALA A 27 12.50 -0.81 -7.57
N ALA A 28 11.50 -1.55 -8.04
CA ALA A 28 11.72 -2.83 -8.72
C ALA A 28 12.48 -2.66 -10.04
N MET A 29 12.18 -1.61 -10.82
CA MET A 29 12.92 -1.28 -12.05
C MET A 29 14.37 -0.87 -11.77
N GLU A 30 14.63 -0.08 -10.71
CA GLU A 30 16.00 0.26 -10.27
C GLU A 30 16.80 -1.00 -9.89
N HIS A 31 16.14 -2.01 -9.35
CA HIS A 31 16.74 -3.32 -9.06
C HIS A 31 16.92 -4.19 -10.32
N GLY A 32 16.50 -3.72 -11.49
CA GLY A 32 16.61 -4.46 -12.75
C GLY A 32 15.54 -5.52 -12.98
N ALA A 33 14.48 -5.56 -12.16
CA ALA A 33 13.40 -6.51 -12.35
C ALA A 33 12.41 -6.06 -13.43
N PRO A 34 11.88 -6.96 -14.27
CA PRO A 34 10.68 -6.70 -15.07
C PRO A 34 9.51 -6.30 -14.17
N VAL A 35 8.72 -5.30 -14.59
CA VAL A 35 7.58 -4.76 -13.82
C VAL A 35 6.36 -4.66 -14.71
N ALA A 36 5.22 -5.05 -14.18
CA ALA A 36 3.91 -4.79 -14.76
C ALA A 36 2.99 -4.17 -13.69
N ALA A 37 2.30 -3.10 -14.04
CA ALA A 37 1.39 -2.42 -13.14
C ALA A 37 0.05 -2.14 -13.83
N ASN A 38 -1.03 -2.15 -13.05
CA ASN A 38 -2.38 -1.81 -13.47
C ASN A 38 -3.06 -0.99 -12.37
N GLU A 39 -3.88 -0.03 -12.79
CA GLU A 39 -4.62 0.86 -11.90
C GLU A 39 -6.08 0.87 -12.32
N ILE A 40 -6.98 0.66 -11.37
CA ILE A 40 -8.42 0.74 -11.57
C ILE A 40 -8.98 1.75 -10.58
N HIS A 41 -9.55 2.80 -11.09
CA HIS A 41 -10.26 3.80 -10.31
C HIS A 41 -11.65 4.03 -10.89
N GLY A 42 -12.61 4.26 -10.01
CA GLY A 42 -13.96 4.61 -10.41
C GLY A 42 -14.05 6.02 -10.99
N MET A 43 -15.25 6.41 -11.49
CA MET A 43 -15.51 7.76 -12.01
C MET A 43 -15.29 8.87 -10.97
N ALA A 44 -15.44 8.56 -9.68
CA ALA A 44 -15.13 9.47 -8.58
C ALA A 44 -13.63 9.46 -8.30
N GLN A 45 -12.89 10.42 -8.84
CA GLN A 45 -11.44 10.56 -8.61
C GLN A 45 -11.07 10.95 -7.15
N ARG A 46 -12.05 11.41 -6.35
CA ARG A 46 -11.90 11.71 -4.91
C ARG A 46 -13.00 11.03 -4.14
N GLY A 47 -12.64 10.36 -3.04
CA GLY A 47 -13.59 9.67 -2.17
C GLY A 47 -14.10 8.32 -2.72
N GLY A 48 -13.72 7.93 -3.94
CA GLY A 48 -14.04 6.61 -4.52
C GLY A 48 -12.97 5.57 -4.22
N SER A 49 -13.37 4.29 -4.23
CA SER A 49 -12.45 3.15 -4.10
C SER A 49 -11.43 3.15 -5.25
N VAL A 50 -10.17 2.92 -4.91
CA VAL A 50 -9.07 2.79 -5.86
C VAL A 50 -8.31 1.51 -5.55
N ILE A 51 -8.02 0.73 -6.58
CA ILE A 51 -7.13 -0.42 -6.52
C ILE A 51 -6.02 -0.27 -7.54
N ALA A 52 -4.79 -0.55 -7.13
CA ALA A 52 -3.64 -0.69 -8.01
C ALA A 52 -2.99 -2.04 -7.78
N GLN A 53 -2.43 -2.60 -8.83
CA GLN A 53 -1.72 -3.87 -8.79
C GLN A 53 -0.33 -3.66 -9.34
N VAL A 54 0.68 -4.09 -8.60
CA VAL A 54 2.08 -4.03 -9.03
C VAL A 54 2.66 -5.43 -8.93
N ARG A 55 3.23 -5.89 -10.04
CA ARG A 55 3.91 -7.18 -10.16
C ARG A 55 5.33 -6.96 -10.63
N PHE A 56 6.28 -7.67 -10.05
CA PHE A 56 7.67 -7.62 -10.51
C PHE A 56 8.38 -8.97 -10.34
N GLY A 57 9.33 -9.26 -11.21
CA GLY A 57 10.07 -10.52 -11.28
C GLY A 57 10.07 -11.12 -12.67
N GLU A 58 10.83 -12.18 -12.88
CA GLU A 58 10.95 -12.84 -14.18
C GLU A 58 9.68 -13.59 -14.59
N GLY A 59 9.39 -13.63 -15.89
CA GLY A 59 8.26 -14.39 -16.45
C GLY A 59 6.91 -13.68 -16.34
N LEU A 60 6.90 -12.35 -16.18
CA LEU A 60 5.65 -11.56 -16.19
C LEU A 60 5.03 -11.52 -17.60
N HIS A 61 3.75 -11.91 -17.70
CA HIS A 61 2.96 -11.84 -18.94
C HIS A 61 1.70 -10.98 -18.80
N SER A 62 1.32 -10.58 -17.58
CA SER A 62 0.12 -9.78 -17.32
C SER A 62 0.31 -8.93 -16.07
N PRO A 63 -0.22 -7.70 -16.03
CA PRO A 63 -0.26 -6.88 -14.82
C PRO A 63 -1.32 -7.33 -13.81
N LEU A 64 -2.27 -8.18 -14.21
CA LEU A 64 -3.39 -8.58 -13.36
C LEU A 64 -2.96 -9.63 -12.35
N ILE A 65 -3.33 -9.40 -11.09
CA ILE A 65 -3.17 -10.33 -9.97
C ILE A 65 -4.47 -11.10 -9.82
N LEU A 66 -4.40 -12.43 -9.82
CA LEU A 66 -5.56 -13.27 -9.57
C LEU A 66 -5.96 -13.22 -8.08
N GLU A 67 -7.24 -13.47 -7.81
CA GLU A 67 -7.72 -13.65 -6.44
C GLU A 67 -6.94 -14.76 -5.73
N GLY A 68 -6.63 -14.55 -4.45
CA GLY A 68 -5.85 -15.48 -3.63
C GLY A 68 -4.37 -15.60 -4.00
N SER A 69 -3.80 -14.68 -4.82
CA SER A 69 -2.41 -14.77 -5.26
C SER A 69 -1.52 -13.58 -4.92
N ALA A 70 -2.04 -12.56 -4.23
CA ALA A 70 -1.24 -11.44 -3.77
C ALA A 70 -0.35 -11.83 -2.59
N ASP A 71 0.94 -11.50 -2.66
CA ASP A 71 1.89 -11.67 -1.56
C ASP A 71 1.63 -10.63 -0.46
N VAL A 72 1.28 -9.42 -0.87
CA VAL A 72 1.01 -8.29 0.02
C VAL A 72 -0.28 -7.59 -0.39
N LEU A 73 -1.14 -7.33 0.59
CA LEU A 73 -2.22 -6.35 0.51
C LEU A 73 -1.77 -5.08 1.25
N PHE A 74 -1.62 -3.99 0.51
CA PHE A 74 -1.21 -2.68 1.01
C PHE A 74 -2.41 -1.74 1.00
N SER A 75 -3.04 -1.50 2.15
CA SER A 75 -4.25 -0.69 2.22
C SER A 75 -4.07 0.59 3.00
N LEU A 76 -4.36 1.72 2.35
CA LEU A 76 -4.34 3.05 2.98
C LEU A 76 -5.65 3.37 3.72
N GLU A 77 -6.66 2.47 3.64
CA GLU A 77 -7.97 2.62 4.27
C GLU A 77 -8.47 1.27 4.79
N ALA A 78 -8.98 1.26 6.02
CA ALA A 78 -9.30 0.02 6.74
C ALA A 78 -10.48 -0.77 6.13
N GLY A 79 -11.54 -0.10 5.66
CA GLY A 79 -12.69 -0.74 5.01
C GLY A 79 -12.33 -1.30 3.63
N GLU A 80 -11.46 -0.61 2.90
CA GLU A 80 -10.99 -1.09 1.61
C GLU A 80 -10.10 -2.35 1.74
N ALA A 81 -9.36 -2.48 2.86
CA ALA A 81 -8.64 -3.72 3.16
C ALA A 81 -9.58 -4.93 3.25
N ILE A 82 -10.72 -4.78 3.92
CA ILE A 82 -11.75 -5.83 4.01
C ILE A 82 -12.34 -6.12 2.62
N ARG A 83 -12.65 -5.07 1.85
CA ARG A 83 -13.24 -5.20 0.50
C ARG A 83 -12.38 -6.03 -0.44
N TYR A 84 -11.06 -5.84 -0.39
CA TYR A 84 -10.10 -6.48 -1.29
C TYR A 84 -9.31 -7.63 -0.65
N ALA A 85 -9.75 -8.12 0.51
CA ALA A 85 -9.12 -9.23 1.23
C ALA A 85 -8.98 -10.50 0.39
N HIS A 86 -9.93 -10.73 -0.52
CA HIS A 86 -9.95 -11.89 -1.39
C HIS A 86 -8.77 -12.01 -2.38
N TYR A 87 -8.01 -10.92 -2.57
CA TYR A 87 -6.79 -10.99 -3.37
C TYR A 87 -5.61 -11.61 -2.64
N LEU A 88 -5.56 -11.50 -1.29
CA LEU A 88 -4.42 -11.95 -0.52
C LEU A 88 -4.34 -13.48 -0.47
N LYS A 89 -3.16 -14.05 -0.71
CA LYS A 89 -2.91 -15.48 -0.53
C LYS A 89 -2.95 -15.87 0.95
N PRO A 90 -3.17 -17.16 1.31
CA PRO A 90 -3.33 -17.59 2.71
C PRO A 90 -2.15 -17.24 3.62
N ASP A 91 -0.92 -17.26 3.12
CA ASP A 91 0.31 -16.90 3.84
C ASP A 91 0.79 -15.46 3.54
N GLY A 92 -0.02 -14.67 2.85
CA GLY A 92 0.26 -13.29 2.50
C GLY A 92 0.25 -12.35 3.71
N VAL A 93 0.75 -11.14 3.51
CA VAL A 93 0.85 -10.11 4.55
C VAL A 93 -0.09 -8.95 4.23
N ALA A 94 -0.91 -8.54 5.19
CA ALA A 94 -1.73 -7.36 5.11
C ALA A 94 -1.08 -6.19 5.86
N LEU A 95 -0.78 -5.11 5.14
CA LEU A 95 -0.34 -3.83 5.68
C LEU A 95 -1.51 -2.87 5.59
N VAL A 96 -2.10 -2.49 6.71
CA VAL A 96 -3.35 -1.74 6.74
C VAL A 96 -3.23 -0.51 7.63
N SER A 97 -3.55 0.65 7.06
CA SER A 97 -3.70 1.88 7.82
C SER A 97 -5.01 1.87 8.61
N ALA A 98 -4.96 2.30 9.88
CA ALA A 98 -6.14 2.50 10.70
C ALA A 98 -7.03 3.66 10.24
N GLN A 99 -6.64 4.36 9.17
CA GLN A 99 -7.42 5.44 8.59
C GLN A 99 -8.78 4.91 8.11
N GLN A 100 -9.84 5.64 8.45
CA GLN A 100 -11.20 5.38 8.00
C GLN A 100 -11.71 6.61 7.23
N VAL A 101 -12.08 6.40 5.98
CA VAL A 101 -12.70 7.42 5.14
C VAL A 101 -14.15 7.05 4.94
N ILE A 102 -15.05 7.72 5.67
CA ILE A 102 -16.47 7.40 5.66
C ILE A 102 -17.07 7.72 4.28
N PRO A 103 -17.58 6.71 3.54
CA PRO A 103 -18.19 6.92 2.24
C PRO A 103 -19.47 7.76 2.31
N VAL A 104 -19.79 8.47 1.24
CA VAL A 104 -21.03 9.26 1.14
C VAL A 104 -22.28 8.40 1.36
N THR A 105 -22.28 7.16 0.91
CA THR A 105 -23.37 6.21 1.13
C THR A 105 -23.61 5.91 2.61
N VAL A 106 -22.58 5.99 3.44
CA VAL A 106 -22.69 5.85 4.90
C VAL A 106 -23.22 7.14 5.52
N THR A 107 -22.72 8.31 5.12
CA THR A 107 -23.17 9.60 5.64
C THR A 107 -24.64 9.89 5.28
N THR A 108 -25.12 9.36 4.16
CA THR A 108 -26.54 9.46 3.75
C THR A 108 -27.44 8.38 4.36
N GLY A 109 -26.89 7.46 5.16
CA GLY A 109 -27.65 6.38 5.78
C GLY A 109 -27.98 5.20 4.84
N ALA A 110 -27.52 5.21 3.59
CA ALA A 110 -27.76 4.14 2.62
C ALA A 110 -26.91 2.88 2.88
N ALA A 111 -25.84 3.00 3.68
CA ALA A 111 -24.96 1.89 4.07
C ALA A 111 -24.45 2.12 5.50
N LYS A 112 -23.86 1.08 6.10
CA LYS A 112 -23.16 1.18 7.38
C LYS A 112 -21.68 0.93 7.15
N TYR A 113 -20.82 1.75 7.80
CA TYR A 113 -19.40 1.45 7.89
C TYR A 113 -19.21 0.27 8.84
N PRO A 114 -18.28 -0.65 8.59
CA PRO A 114 -18.06 -1.81 9.47
C PRO A 114 -17.74 -1.39 10.91
N ASP A 115 -18.50 -1.90 11.87
CA ASP A 115 -18.20 -1.79 13.29
C ASP A 115 -16.99 -2.71 13.63
N ASN A 116 -16.26 -2.39 14.70
CA ASN A 116 -15.14 -3.20 15.22
C ASN A 116 -14.10 -3.59 14.13
N ILE A 117 -13.75 -2.62 13.30
CA ILE A 117 -12.95 -2.87 12.10
C ILE A 117 -11.61 -3.57 12.39
N GLY A 118 -10.96 -3.24 13.51
CA GLY A 118 -9.71 -3.88 13.94
C GLY A 118 -9.87 -5.38 14.22
N GLU A 119 -10.94 -5.77 14.93
CA GLU A 119 -11.25 -7.18 15.22
C GLU A 119 -11.57 -7.94 13.94
N ARG A 120 -12.32 -7.32 13.03
CA ARG A 120 -12.65 -7.92 11.73
C ARG A 120 -11.38 -8.12 10.88
N LEU A 121 -10.50 -7.14 10.83
CA LEU A 121 -9.23 -7.26 10.11
C LEU A 121 -8.38 -8.39 10.70
N ALA A 122 -8.28 -8.48 12.03
CA ALA A 122 -7.54 -9.55 12.71
C ALA A 122 -8.12 -10.95 12.46
N SER A 123 -9.45 -11.07 12.28
CA SER A 123 -10.09 -12.34 11.94
C SER A 123 -9.88 -12.76 10.48
N ILE A 124 -9.69 -11.78 9.57
CA ILE A 124 -9.50 -12.02 8.13
C ILE A 124 -8.03 -12.29 7.79
N PHE A 125 -7.10 -11.56 8.42
CA PHE A 125 -5.69 -11.56 8.06
C PHE A 125 -4.81 -12.20 9.14
N PRO A 126 -4.31 -13.43 8.97
CA PRO A 126 -3.42 -14.06 9.94
C PRO A 126 -2.10 -13.31 10.15
N ARG A 127 -1.62 -12.60 9.12
CA ARG A 127 -0.41 -11.79 9.17
C ARG A 127 -0.76 -10.33 8.89
N LEU A 128 -1.19 -9.61 9.94
CA LEU A 128 -1.71 -8.24 9.86
C LEU A 128 -0.77 -7.25 10.56
N TYR A 129 -0.41 -6.19 9.85
CA TYR A 129 0.17 -4.97 10.43
C TYR A 129 -0.87 -3.85 10.33
N PHE A 130 -1.61 -3.64 11.41
CA PHE A 130 -2.65 -2.61 11.50
C PHE A 130 -2.18 -1.48 12.41
N ARG A 131 -1.94 -0.28 11.88
CA ARG A 131 -1.34 0.86 12.58
C ARG A 131 -1.98 2.18 12.15
N ASP A 132 -1.94 3.17 13.05
CA ASP A 132 -2.31 4.55 12.74
C ASP A 132 -1.13 5.28 12.06
N PHE A 133 -0.95 5.02 10.77
CA PHE A 133 0.10 5.66 9.97
C PHE A 133 -0.09 7.17 9.83
N PRO A 134 -1.31 7.74 9.73
CA PRO A 134 -1.52 9.19 9.79
C PRO A 134 -1.00 9.83 11.07
N ALA A 135 -1.26 9.25 12.24
CA ALA A 135 -0.73 9.75 13.51
C ALA A 135 0.81 9.68 13.55
N ALA A 136 1.39 8.53 13.21
CA ALA A 136 2.84 8.38 13.13
C ALA A 136 3.49 9.35 12.11
N ALA A 137 2.84 9.61 10.99
CA ALA A 137 3.29 10.58 10.00
C ALA A 137 3.22 12.02 10.51
N ALA A 138 2.21 12.35 11.32
CA ALA A 138 2.07 13.68 11.93
C ALA A 138 3.22 13.97 12.93
N GLU A 139 3.68 12.95 13.67
CA GLU A 139 4.86 13.06 14.55
C GLU A 139 6.15 13.38 13.78
N LEU A 140 6.24 12.96 12.51
CA LEU A 140 7.32 13.32 11.61
C LEU A 140 7.14 14.71 10.96
N GLY A 141 6.06 15.42 11.30
CA GLY A 141 5.76 16.78 10.85
C GLY A 141 4.80 16.89 9.65
N ASN A 142 4.34 15.78 9.06
CA ASN A 142 3.39 15.84 7.95
C ASN A 142 2.57 14.53 7.80
N PRO A 143 1.24 14.56 8.07
CA PRO A 143 0.40 13.38 7.95
C PRO A 143 0.33 12.78 6.53
N LYS A 144 0.70 13.54 5.50
CA LYS A 144 0.79 13.03 4.11
C LYS A 144 1.92 12.04 3.88
N LEU A 145 2.79 11.81 4.87
CA LEU A 145 3.86 10.81 4.81
C LEU A 145 3.38 9.38 5.11
N SER A 146 2.10 9.19 5.45
CA SER A 146 1.52 7.89 5.79
C SER A 146 1.84 6.81 4.76
N ASN A 147 1.71 7.13 3.46
CA ASN A 147 2.03 6.20 2.39
C ASN A 147 3.54 5.86 2.33
N THR A 148 4.41 6.82 2.62
CA THR A 148 5.87 6.58 2.63
C THR A 148 6.30 5.76 3.85
N LEU A 149 5.68 5.98 5.03
CA LEU A 149 5.85 5.10 6.19
C LEU A 149 5.46 3.65 5.85
N MET A 150 4.29 3.47 5.23
CA MET A 150 3.83 2.15 4.81
C MET A 150 4.73 1.51 3.74
N LEU A 151 5.33 2.29 2.84
CA LEU A 151 6.34 1.80 1.89
C LEU A 151 7.60 1.31 2.61
N GLY A 152 8.03 1.98 3.67
CA GLY A 152 9.12 1.52 4.53
C GLY A 152 8.81 0.17 5.18
N LEU A 153 7.61 0.02 5.76
CA LEU A 153 7.17 -1.25 6.31
C LEU A 153 7.06 -2.34 5.23
N LEU A 154 6.56 -2.01 4.04
CA LEU A 154 6.55 -2.93 2.89
C LEU A 154 7.95 -3.43 2.55
N ALA A 155 8.94 -2.53 2.48
CA ALA A 155 10.33 -2.90 2.19
C ALA A 155 10.91 -3.85 3.25
N ALA A 156 10.48 -3.71 4.52
CA ALA A 156 10.91 -4.60 5.60
C ALA A 156 10.24 -5.98 5.55
N VAL A 157 8.94 -6.07 5.20
CA VAL A 157 8.22 -7.36 5.10
C VAL A 157 8.49 -8.09 3.78
N LEU A 158 8.92 -7.38 2.75
CA LEU A 158 9.23 -7.93 1.43
C LEU A 158 10.64 -7.51 0.99
N PRO A 159 11.71 -8.12 1.53
CA PRO A 159 13.10 -7.69 1.31
C PRO A 159 13.64 -8.11 -0.08
N ALA A 160 12.78 -8.15 -1.10
CA ALA A 160 13.14 -8.52 -2.46
C ALA A 160 13.84 -7.39 -3.23
N ILE A 161 13.69 -6.14 -2.76
CA ILE A 161 14.27 -4.94 -3.37
C ILE A 161 15.21 -4.29 -2.35
N PRO A 162 16.50 -4.03 -2.71
CA PRO A 162 17.46 -3.35 -1.84
C PRO A 162 17.04 -1.91 -1.48
N ASP A 163 17.49 -1.43 -0.33
CA ASP A 163 17.13 -0.10 0.20
C ASP A 163 17.56 1.05 -0.71
N ASP A 164 18.71 0.94 -1.35
CA ASP A 164 19.23 1.94 -2.29
C ASP A 164 18.30 2.12 -3.51
N CYS A 165 17.70 1.04 -4.00
CA CYS A 165 16.69 1.08 -5.06
C CYS A 165 15.41 1.78 -4.62
N TRP A 166 14.95 1.54 -3.38
CA TRP A 166 13.81 2.25 -2.80
C TRP A 166 14.09 3.75 -2.66
N LEU A 167 15.27 4.12 -2.15
CA LEU A 167 15.65 5.52 -1.98
C LEU A 167 15.82 6.25 -3.32
N ALA A 168 16.38 5.59 -4.33
CA ALA A 168 16.46 6.11 -5.69
C ALA A 168 15.07 6.35 -6.30
N ALA A 169 14.14 5.38 -6.13
CA ALA A 169 12.77 5.50 -6.58
C ALA A 169 12.02 6.65 -5.88
N LEU A 170 12.15 6.78 -4.56
CA LEU A 170 11.58 7.89 -3.80
C LEU A 170 12.10 9.23 -4.32
N LYS A 171 13.41 9.37 -4.50
CA LYS A 171 14.02 10.60 -5.01
C LYS A 171 13.46 11.00 -6.39
N ARG A 172 13.14 10.02 -7.23
CA ARG A 172 12.57 10.25 -8.56
C ARG A 172 11.07 10.56 -8.54
N CYS A 173 10.33 10.00 -7.57
CA CYS A 173 8.87 10.06 -7.53
C CYS A 173 8.31 11.20 -6.68
N VAL A 174 9.07 11.74 -5.72
CA VAL A 174 8.65 12.86 -4.88
C VAL A 174 9.31 14.16 -5.33
N LYS A 175 8.74 15.29 -4.93
CA LYS A 175 9.36 16.60 -5.21
C LYS A 175 10.71 16.71 -4.48
N PRO A 176 11.73 17.34 -5.10
CA PRO A 176 13.07 17.44 -4.51
C PRO A 176 13.09 18.00 -3.08
N GLU A 177 12.28 19.02 -2.81
CA GLU A 177 12.16 19.66 -1.49
C GLU A 177 11.54 18.76 -0.42
N LEU A 178 10.84 17.69 -0.82
CA LEU A 178 10.21 16.73 0.09
C LEU A 178 11.02 15.44 0.25
N TYR A 179 12.13 15.29 -0.48
CA TYR A 179 12.88 14.03 -0.50
C TYR A 179 13.39 13.63 0.88
N GLU A 180 14.08 14.54 1.59
CA GLU A 180 14.65 14.22 2.91
C GLU A 180 13.57 13.85 3.95
N LEU A 181 12.42 14.50 3.88
CA LEU A 181 11.30 14.18 4.75
C LEU A 181 10.74 12.78 4.44
N ASN A 182 10.59 12.45 3.15
CA ASN A 182 10.15 11.12 2.72
C ASN A 182 11.20 10.04 3.04
N ARG A 183 12.48 10.32 2.91
CA ARG A 183 13.57 9.40 3.28
C ARG A 183 13.51 9.04 4.77
N ARG A 184 13.29 10.02 5.64
CA ARG A 184 13.11 9.81 7.09
C ARG A 184 11.86 8.99 7.38
N ALA A 185 10.74 9.28 6.72
CA ALA A 185 9.51 8.52 6.87
C ALA A 185 9.67 7.06 6.41
N PHE A 186 10.36 6.83 5.31
CA PHE A 186 10.67 5.48 4.82
C PHE A 186 11.49 4.68 5.84
N ALA A 187 12.55 5.29 6.41
CA ALA A 187 13.38 4.66 7.44
C ALA A 187 12.55 4.33 8.69
N ALA A 188 11.75 5.28 9.19
CA ALA A 188 10.86 5.05 10.34
C ALA A 188 9.83 3.94 10.06
N GLY A 189 9.30 3.87 8.83
CA GLY A 189 8.39 2.80 8.43
C GLY A 189 9.03 1.40 8.48
N LYS A 190 10.31 1.27 8.15
CA LYS A 190 11.03 0.00 8.26
C LYS A 190 11.16 -0.47 9.72
N GLU A 191 11.35 0.46 10.64
CA GLU A 191 11.44 0.16 12.08
C GLU A 191 10.11 -0.31 12.68
N MET A 192 8.97 -0.08 12.01
CA MET A 192 7.65 -0.55 12.44
C MET A 192 7.43 -2.05 12.28
N LEU A 193 8.35 -2.79 11.68
CA LEU A 193 8.32 -4.24 11.59
C LEU A 193 8.57 -4.93 12.95
N ALA A 194 9.31 -4.25 13.85
CA ALA A 194 9.68 -4.75 15.15
C ALA A 194 8.51 -4.85 16.14
#